data_b27fa60c7092fee747c465a0e7ae2c28
#
_entry.id   b27fa60c7092fee747c465a0e7ae2c28
#
_cell.length_a   1.000
_cell.length_b   1.000
_cell.length_c   1.000
_cell.angle_alpha   90.00
_cell.angle_beta   90.00
_cell.angle_gamma   90.00
#
_symmetry.space_group_name_H-M   'P 1'
#
loop_
_entity.id
_entity.type
_entity.pdbx_description
1 polymer ?
#
loop_
_entity_poly.entity_id
_entity_poly.type
_entity_poly.pdbx_seq_one_letter_code
_entity_poly.pdbx_strand_id
1 'polypeptide(L)'
;MNCISGARGAFRSNISNNGYNNWYISIPSATTITYEGIFNSTFFKLDSKEEKKTINMEISLASVMNPISNENEVWLGTQLKSKYDGTKIDKLIDLSIAIDVSGSMSGSRINMAKKSLIQLIQKLNDDDNIALSKFNGDSQPVFHYQKVSQLKKIDYISEIEKLKAGGGTDIMRAFKGAYDLMIGQNINKNKMRRIIIITDMEDRADEELTKFCEKLSHKGIYITILGISENFRTDLAEMTSHIKGANYVVIKEIKDINKYLVEDFEYLCFPNASDLSL
;
A
#
# COMPACT_ATOMS: atom_id res chain seq x y z
N MET A 1 9.75 -4.69 14.28
CA MET A 1 8.64 -3.75 14.00
C MET A 1 8.96 -3.02 12.72
N ASN A 2 8.30 -3.37 11.63
CA ASN A 2 8.56 -2.79 10.32
C ASN A 2 7.57 -1.65 10.12
N CYS A 3 8.03 -0.39 10.18
CA CYS A 3 7.21 0.72 9.71
C CYS A 3 6.88 0.49 8.24
N ILE A 4 5.62 0.30 7.94
CA ILE A 4 5.09 0.32 6.58
C ILE A 4 4.94 1.80 6.22
N SER A 5 6.02 2.42 5.80
CA SER A 5 5.95 3.70 5.09
C SER A 5 6.11 3.42 3.61
N GLY A 6 5.25 4.03 2.81
CA GLY A 6 5.09 3.75 1.38
C GLY A 6 6.31 3.87 0.48
N ALA A 7 7.51 4.07 1.00
CA ALA A 7 8.69 4.36 0.19
C ALA A 7 9.85 3.38 0.35
N ARG A 8 9.64 2.18 0.85
CA ARG A 8 10.72 1.20 1.11
C ARG A 8 11.43 0.64 -0.13
N GLY A 9 11.46 1.27 -1.25
CA GLY A 9 12.01 0.62 -2.44
C GLY A 9 12.92 1.41 -3.36
N ALA A 10 12.79 2.72 -3.39
CA ALA A 10 13.38 3.50 -4.47
C ALA A 10 14.90 3.48 -4.55
N PHE A 11 15.58 3.52 -3.43
CA PHE A 11 17.05 3.68 -3.44
C PHE A 11 17.83 2.36 -3.58
N ARG A 12 17.32 1.26 -3.01
CA ARG A 12 18.02 -0.03 -3.05
C ARG A 12 17.96 -0.75 -4.40
N SER A 13 16.90 -0.55 -5.20
CA SER A 13 16.74 -1.30 -6.45
C SER A 13 17.69 -0.84 -7.57
N ASN A 14 18.06 0.43 -7.58
CA ASN A 14 18.95 0.97 -8.62
C ASN A 14 20.46 0.81 -8.33
N ILE A 15 20.83 0.55 -7.07
CA ILE A 15 22.25 0.42 -6.69
C ILE A 15 22.68 -1.04 -6.49
N SER A 16 21.77 -1.94 -6.09
CA SER A 16 22.15 -3.31 -5.72
C SER A 16 22.06 -4.35 -6.84
N ASN A 17 21.40 -4.05 -7.96
CA ASN A 17 21.23 -5.02 -9.05
C ASN A 17 22.25 -4.90 -10.18
N ASN A 18 23.10 -3.87 -10.19
CA ASN A 18 24.23 -3.84 -11.10
C ASN A 18 25.45 -4.46 -10.42
N GLY A 19 25.62 -5.75 -10.67
CA GLY A 19 26.81 -6.48 -10.24
C GLY A 19 28.08 -5.70 -10.59
N TYR A 20 29.11 -5.87 -9.77
CA TYR A 20 30.42 -5.18 -9.71
C TYR A 20 31.24 -5.11 -11.00
N ASN A 21 30.66 -5.29 -12.20
CA ASN A 21 31.42 -5.41 -13.44
C ASN A 21 31.10 -4.39 -14.55
N ASN A 22 30.29 -3.34 -14.30
CA ASN A 22 30.12 -2.27 -15.31
C ASN A 22 30.25 -0.88 -14.68
N TRP A 23 31.34 -0.23 -14.95
CA TRP A 23 31.71 1.14 -14.52
C TRP A 23 30.89 2.27 -15.19
N TYR A 24 29.84 1.94 -15.89
CA TYR A 24 28.85 2.92 -16.34
C TYR A 24 27.72 3.01 -15.33
N ILE A 25 27.99 3.70 -14.22
CA ILE A 25 26.93 4.10 -13.28
C ILE A 25 26.11 5.14 -14.03
N SER A 26 24.96 4.74 -14.53
CA SER A 26 23.93 5.69 -14.95
C SER A 26 23.54 6.49 -13.72
N ILE A 27 23.84 7.79 -13.73
CA ILE A 27 23.37 8.69 -12.67
C ILE A 27 21.82 8.62 -12.69
N PRO A 28 21.18 8.20 -11.59
CA PRO A 28 19.74 8.15 -11.56
C PRO A 28 19.17 9.54 -11.84
N SER A 29 18.05 9.61 -12.55
CA SER A 29 17.33 10.87 -12.76
C SER A 29 17.04 11.51 -11.40
N ALA A 30 17.16 12.83 -11.29
CA ALA A 30 16.83 13.56 -10.07
C ALA A 30 15.40 13.24 -9.56
N THR A 31 14.48 12.91 -10.47
CA THR A 31 13.10 12.51 -10.16
C THR A 31 13.00 11.12 -9.52
N THR A 32 14.06 10.31 -9.54
CA THR A 32 14.09 8.99 -8.87
C THR A 32 14.64 9.04 -7.46
N ILE A 33 15.17 10.19 -7.03
CA ILE A 33 15.70 10.41 -5.69
C ILE A 33 14.65 11.24 -4.94
N THR A 34 13.86 10.56 -4.10
CA THR A 34 12.89 11.23 -3.23
C THR A 34 13.41 11.27 -1.79
N TYR A 35 12.98 12.27 -1.02
CA TYR A 35 13.29 12.34 0.41
C TYR A 35 12.84 11.06 1.13
N GLU A 36 11.64 10.57 0.82
CA GLU A 36 11.11 9.32 1.37
C GLU A 36 11.99 8.12 1.04
N GLY A 37 12.51 8.06 -0.18
CA GLY A 37 13.43 7.02 -0.62
C GLY A 37 14.74 7.03 0.18
N ILE A 38 15.31 8.21 0.42
CA ILE A 38 16.52 8.38 1.22
C ILE A 38 16.27 7.99 2.69
N PHE A 39 15.22 8.51 3.31
CA PHE A 39 14.88 8.20 4.71
C PHE A 39 14.56 6.72 4.92
N ASN A 40 13.90 6.08 3.97
CA ASN A 40 13.59 4.65 4.06
C ASN A 40 14.78 3.73 3.77
N SER A 41 15.80 4.22 3.06
CA SER A 41 17.04 3.45 2.86
C SER A 41 17.96 3.48 4.09
N THR A 42 17.83 4.52 4.92
CA THR A 42 18.66 4.74 6.10
C THR A 42 17.82 4.49 7.34
N PHE A 43 17.82 3.25 7.82
CA PHE A 43 17.10 2.89 9.03
C PHE A 43 17.93 3.24 10.27
N PHE A 44 17.50 4.22 11.05
CA PHE A 44 18.05 4.52 12.35
C PHE A 44 17.31 3.69 13.41
N LYS A 45 17.99 2.71 13.99
CA LYS A 45 17.45 1.97 15.12
C LYS A 45 17.68 2.82 16.36
N LEU A 46 16.62 3.43 16.86
CA LEU A 46 16.64 4.07 18.16
C LEU A 46 16.22 3.04 19.23
N ASP A 47 17.05 2.89 20.26
CA ASP A 47 16.73 2.04 21.42
C ASP A 47 15.67 2.73 22.25
N SER A 48 14.43 2.26 22.15
CA SER A 48 13.34 2.80 22.94
C SER A 48 13.19 2.06 24.25
N LYS A 49 13.13 2.82 25.34
CA LYS A 49 12.68 2.34 26.65
C LYS A 49 11.19 1.98 26.60
N GLU A 50 10.74 1.11 27.51
CA GLU A 50 9.32 0.71 27.63
C GLU A 50 8.37 1.92 27.61
N GLU A 51 7.33 1.84 26.80
CA GLU A 51 6.47 2.96 26.46
C GLU A 51 5.24 3.01 27.36
N LYS A 52 5.09 4.09 28.10
CA LYS A 52 3.90 4.36 28.93
C LYS A 52 2.78 5.08 28.14
N LYS A 53 3.09 5.72 27.01
CA LYS A 53 2.15 6.53 26.21
C LYS A 53 1.73 5.80 24.96
N THR A 54 0.55 6.12 24.46
CA THR A 54 -0.02 5.57 23.21
C THR A 54 0.88 5.88 22.00
N ILE A 55 1.46 7.08 21.96
CA ILE A 55 2.46 7.51 20.98
C ILE A 55 3.59 8.18 21.75
N ASN A 56 4.80 7.73 21.52
CA ASN A 56 6.02 8.37 22.02
C ASN A 56 6.72 9.08 20.86
N MET A 57 7.17 10.29 21.14
CA MET A 57 8.01 11.06 20.24
C MET A 57 9.40 11.17 20.84
N GLU A 58 10.40 10.77 20.07
CA GLU A 58 11.80 10.98 20.39
C GLU A 58 12.38 12.01 19.43
N ILE A 59 13.13 12.94 19.97
CA ILE A 59 13.76 14.03 19.22
C ILE A 59 15.27 13.92 19.41
N SER A 60 16.01 13.97 18.31
CA SER A 60 17.45 14.02 18.32
C SER A 60 17.95 15.18 17.47
N LEU A 61 19.04 15.78 17.91
CA LEU A 61 19.73 16.86 17.20
C LEU A 61 21.12 16.38 16.81
N ALA A 62 21.52 16.62 15.58
CA ALA A 62 22.85 16.39 15.10
C ALA A 62 23.38 17.65 14.40
N SER A 63 24.64 18.01 14.63
CA SER A 63 25.32 19.05 13.89
C SER A 63 26.37 18.39 12.97
N VAL A 64 26.30 18.67 11.71
CA VAL A 64 27.19 18.11 10.69
C VAL A 64 27.72 19.26 9.82
N MET A 65 29.00 19.23 9.52
CA MET A 65 29.57 20.15 8.52
C MET A 65 29.19 19.67 7.12
N ASN A 66 28.50 20.51 6.36
CA ASN A 66 28.20 20.22 4.96
C ASN A 66 29.49 20.25 4.14
N PRO A 67 29.90 19.16 3.50
CA PRO A 67 31.19 19.10 2.78
C PRO A 67 31.21 19.95 1.49
N ILE A 68 30.04 20.41 1.03
CA ILE A 68 29.91 21.21 -0.19
C ILE A 68 29.95 22.70 0.14
N SER A 69 29.13 23.15 1.10
CA SER A 69 29.05 24.56 1.50
C SER A 69 30.08 24.96 2.55
N ASN A 70 30.68 23.99 3.23
CA ASN A 70 31.59 24.16 4.39
C ASN A 70 30.91 24.91 5.55
N GLU A 71 29.60 24.83 5.66
CA GLU A 71 28.80 25.41 6.74
C GLU A 71 28.28 24.32 7.69
N ASN A 72 28.10 24.68 8.96
CA ASN A 72 27.46 23.77 9.91
C ASN A 72 25.96 23.72 9.70
N GLU A 73 25.45 22.52 9.43
CA GLU A 73 24.02 22.23 9.38
C GLU A 73 23.57 21.56 10.69
N VAL A 74 22.37 21.94 11.14
CA VAL A 74 21.71 21.30 12.27
C VAL A 74 20.54 20.49 11.75
N TRP A 75 20.59 19.20 12.04
CA TRP A 75 19.55 18.24 11.64
C TRP A 75 18.70 17.87 12.84
N LEU A 76 17.38 18.01 12.69
CA LEU A 76 16.39 17.56 13.68
C LEU A 76 15.84 16.21 13.24
N GLY A 77 16.18 15.15 13.97
CA GLY A 77 15.58 13.82 13.79
C GLY A 77 14.38 13.67 14.72
N THR A 78 13.21 13.35 14.16
CA THR A 78 12.02 13.02 14.94
C THR A 78 11.60 11.58 14.66
N GLN A 79 11.37 10.81 15.71
CA GLN A 79 10.82 9.46 15.63
C GLN A 79 9.52 9.38 16.40
N LEU A 80 8.51 8.82 15.78
CA LEU A 80 7.23 8.51 16.40
C LEU A 80 7.10 6.99 16.56
N LYS A 81 6.81 6.55 17.77
CA LYS A 81 6.61 5.14 18.08
C LYS A 81 5.25 4.94 18.72
N SER A 82 4.45 4.05 18.15
CA SER A 82 3.17 3.63 18.71
C SER A 82 3.34 2.48 19.69
N LYS A 83 2.60 2.51 20.80
CA LYS A 83 2.47 1.39 21.73
C LYS A 83 1.74 0.20 21.09
N TYR A 84 0.86 0.48 20.14
CA TYR A 84 0.09 -0.55 19.46
C TYR A 84 0.92 -1.20 18.37
N ASP A 85 0.98 -2.52 18.42
CA ASP A 85 1.66 -3.34 17.41
C ASP A 85 0.77 -3.67 16.22
N GLY A 86 -0.48 -3.19 16.22
CA GLY A 86 -1.47 -3.41 15.15
C GLY A 86 -2.20 -4.76 15.23
N THR A 87 -1.87 -5.63 16.19
CA THR A 87 -2.38 -7.01 16.24
C THR A 87 -3.75 -7.17 16.92
N LYS A 88 -4.32 -6.12 17.50
CA LYS A 88 -5.63 -6.18 18.18
C LYS A 88 -6.41 -4.90 17.93
N ILE A 89 -7.04 -4.85 16.77
CA ILE A 89 -7.94 -3.75 16.43
C ILE A 89 -9.35 -4.34 16.33
N ASP A 90 -10.17 -4.13 17.37
CA ASP A 90 -11.62 -4.45 17.35
C ASP A 90 -12.39 -3.45 16.43
N LYS A 91 -11.90 -3.26 15.22
CA LYS A 91 -12.53 -2.38 14.24
C LYS A 91 -12.96 -3.20 13.04
N LEU A 92 -14.19 -3.01 12.64
CA LEU A 92 -14.74 -3.61 11.43
C LEU A 92 -14.31 -2.80 10.20
N ILE A 93 -14.27 -3.48 9.06
CA ILE A 93 -13.87 -2.88 7.78
C ILE A 93 -14.93 -3.07 6.71
N ASP A 94 -15.09 -2.04 5.90
CA ASP A 94 -15.76 -2.07 4.60
C ASP A 94 -14.65 -2.07 3.55
N LEU A 95 -14.41 -3.21 2.92
CA LEU A 95 -13.29 -3.46 2.04
C LEU A 95 -13.74 -3.65 0.60
N SER A 96 -13.19 -2.89 -0.33
CA SER A 96 -13.32 -3.15 -1.76
C SER A 96 -11.95 -3.41 -2.36
N ILE A 97 -11.78 -4.54 -3.03
CA ILE A 97 -10.51 -4.94 -3.64
C ILE A 97 -10.67 -4.94 -5.16
N ALA A 98 -9.72 -4.35 -5.87
CA ALA A 98 -9.58 -4.53 -7.30
C ALA A 98 -8.27 -5.26 -7.59
N ILE A 99 -8.38 -6.41 -8.26
CA ILE A 99 -7.23 -7.21 -8.67
C ILE A 99 -6.97 -7.02 -10.17
N ASP A 100 -5.72 -6.69 -10.48
CA ASP A 100 -5.23 -6.65 -11.85
C ASP A 100 -5.21 -8.04 -12.46
N VAL A 101 -5.84 -8.15 -13.62
CA VAL A 101 -5.82 -9.35 -14.46
C VAL A 101 -5.24 -9.05 -15.84
N SER A 102 -4.39 -8.03 -15.98
CA SER A 102 -3.65 -7.74 -17.21
C SER A 102 -2.72 -8.88 -17.64
N GLY A 103 -2.20 -8.80 -18.85
CA GLY A 103 -1.32 -9.83 -19.38
C GLY A 103 -0.04 -10.04 -18.57
N SER A 104 0.53 -8.98 -18.03
CA SER A 104 1.74 -8.96 -17.21
C SER A 104 1.57 -9.70 -15.87
N MET A 105 0.36 -9.75 -15.33
CA MET A 105 0.02 -10.52 -14.14
C MET A 105 0.04 -12.04 -14.34
N SER A 106 0.28 -12.53 -15.56
CA SER A 106 0.25 -13.97 -15.87
C SER A 106 1.21 -14.81 -15.02
N GLY A 107 0.90 -16.09 -14.85
CA GLY A 107 1.76 -17.06 -14.18
C GLY A 107 1.72 -16.98 -12.66
N SER A 108 2.88 -16.85 -12.04
CA SER A 108 3.03 -16.89 -10.58
C SER A 108 2.39 -15.71 -9.85
N ARG A 109 2.37 -14.51 -10.48
CA ARG A 109 1.79 -13.29 -9.89
C ARG A 109 0.31 -13.45 -9.61
N ILE A 110 -0.49 -13.79 -10.64
CA ILE A 110 -1.94 -13.96 -10.48
C ILE A 110 -2.27 -15.15 -9.56
N ASN A 111 -1.49 -16.24 -9.63
CA ASN A 111 -1.73 -17.40 -8.79
C ASN A 111 -1.47 -17.12 -7.30
N MET A 112 -0.42 -16.35 -6.98
CA MET A 112 -0.16 -15.96 -5.61
C MET A 112 -1.19 -14.94 -5.11
N ALA A 113 -1.56 -13.95 -5.94
CA ALA A 113 -2.60 -13.00 -5.60
C ALA A 113 -3.94 -13.68 -5.29
N LYS A 114 -4.37 -14.67 -6.09
CA LYS A 114 -5.56 -15.50 -5.81
C LYS A 114 -5.49 -16.19 -4.46
N LYS A 115 -4.38 -16.88 -4.20
CA LYS A 115 -4.18 -17.61 -2.92
C LYS A 115 -4.25 -16.66 -1.73
N SER A 116 -3.56 -15.51 -1.82
CA SER A 116 -3.55 -14.51 -0.76
C SER A 116 -4.92 -13.86 -0.55
N LEU A 117 -5.68 -13.61 -1.63
CA LEU A 117 -7.06 -13.13 -1.52
C LEU A 117 -7.97 -14.11 -0.80
N ILE A 118 -7.88 -15.40 -1.12
CA ILE A 118 -8.66 -16.45 -0.44
C ILE A 118 -8.33 -16.48 1.06
N GLN A 119 -7.05 -16.41 1.41
CA GLN A 119 -6.61 -16.41 2.81
C GLN A 119 -7.03 -15.12 3.53
N LEU A 120 -6.96 -13.96 2.87
CA LEU A 120 -7.45 -12.70 3.42
C LEU A 120 -8.94 -12.79 3.77
N ILE A 121 -9.77 -13.26 2.84
CA ILE A 121 -11.22 -13.40 3.09
C ILE A 121 -11.49 -14.33 4.28
N GLN A 122 -10.71 -15.39 4.44
CA GLN A 122 -10.84 -16.29 5.58
C GLN A 122 -10.40 -15.68 6.92
N LYS A 123 -9.59 -14.62 6.89
CA LYS A 123 -9.11 -13.90 8.08
C LYS A 123 -10.07 -12.78 8.51
N LEU A 124 -10.88 -12.25 7.59
CA LEU A 124 -11.84 -11.18 7.90
C LEU A 124 -12.90 -11.66 8.90
N ASN A 125 -13.44 -10.69 9.67
CA ASN A 125 -14.51 -10.96 10.60
C ASN A 125 -15.84 -11.17 9.87
N ASP A 126 -16.74 -11.95 10.44
CA ASP A 126 -18.07 -12.22 9.89
C ASP A 126 -18.89 -10.93 9.63
N ASP A 127 -18.67 -9.91 10.44
CA ASP A 127 -19.34 -8.61 10.34
C ASP A 127 -18.61 -7.61 9.43
N ASP A 128 -17.44 -7.93 8.90
CA ASP A 128 -16.80 -7.14 7.87
C ASP A 128 -17.60 -7.21 6.57
N ASN A 129 -17.46 -6.18 5.74
CA ASN A 129 -18.03 -6.19 4.40
C ASN A 129 -16.91 -6.22 3.36
N ILE A 130 -17.14 -6.95 2.28
CA ILE A 130 -16.18 -7.08 1.20
C ILE A 130 -16.83 -7.04 -0.17
N ALA A 131 -16.15 -6.44 -1.13
CA ALA A 131 -16.40 -6.54 -2.56
C ALA A 131 -15.10 -6.87 -3.28
N LEU A 132 -15.17 -7.57 -4.39
CA LEU A 132 -14.03 -7.85 -5.26
C LEU A 132 -14.39 -7.51 -6.70
N SER A 133 -13.55 -6.73 -7.36
CA SER A 133 -13.53 -6.53 -8.79
C SER A 133 -12.22 -7.03 -9.40
N LYS A 134 -12.27 -7.42 -10.66
CA LYS A 134 -11.11 -7.61 -11.52
C LYS A 134 -11.01 -6.45 -12.49
N PHE A 135 -9.81 -6.08 -12.85
CA PHE A 135 -9.62 -5.05 -13.87
C PHE A 135 -8.47 -5.39 -14.81
N ASN A 136 -8.59 -4.87 -16.01
CA ASN A 136 -7.56 -4.76 -17.02
C ASN A 136 -7.77 -3.44 -17.79
N GLY A 137 -8.06 -3.43 -19.07
CA GLY A 137 -8.57 -2.23 -19.78
C GLY A 137 -9.99 -1.81 -19.38
N ASP A 138 -10.71 -2.63 -18.60
CA ASP A 138 -12.02 -2.37 -18.02
C ASP A 138 -12.11 -2.95 -16.61
N SER A 139 -13.14 -2.58 -15.84
CA SER A 139 -13.38 -3.11 -14.49
C SER A 139 -14.70 -3.87 -14.43
N GLN A 140 -14.66 -5.07 -13.84
CA GLN A 140 -15.83 -5.93 -13.70
C GLN A 140 -15.92 -6.52 -12.30
N PRO A 141 -17.12 -6.59 -11.68
CA PRO A 141 -17.28 -7.24 -10.40
C PRO A 141 -17.01 -8.75 -10.51
N VAL A 142 -16.30 -9.29 -9.52
CA VAL A 142 -16.17 -10.72 -9.27
C VAL A 142 -17.27 -11.15 -8.30
N PHE A 143 -17.44 -10.38 -7.22
CA PHE A 143 -18.62 -10.42 -6.37
C PHE A 143 -18.92 -9.04 -5.79
N HIS A 144 -20.24 -8.79 -5.61
CA HIS A 144 -20.71 -7.52 -5.11
C HIS A 144 -20.48 -7.36 -3.60
N TYR A 145 -20.59 -6.12 -3.12
CA TYR A 145 -20.44 -5.77 -1.73
C TYR A 145 -21.47 -6.50 -0.85
N GLN A 146 -20.97 -7.24 0.13
CA GLN A 146 -21.77 -8.00 1.07
C GLN A 146 -20.99 -8.31 2.35
N LYS A 147 -21.69 -8.74 3.40
CA LYS A 147 -21.05 -9.23 4.62
C LYS A 147 -20.25 -10.51 4.36
N VAL A 148 -19.10 -10.64 5.04
CA VAL A 148 -18.27 -11.85 4.96
C VAL A 148 -19.07 -13.09 5.37
N SER A 149 -19.90 -13.00 6.42
CA SER A 149 -20.80 -14.08 6.86
C SER A 149 -21.81 -14.54 5.80
N GLN A 150 -22.10 -13.73 4.79
CA GLN A 150 -22.98 -14.08 3.68
C GLN A 150 -22.26 -14.72 2.49
N LEU A 151 -20.91 -14.64 2.46
CA LEU A 151 -20.11 -15.26 1.43
C LEU A 151 -20.00 -16.77 1.66
N LYS A 152 -20.55 -17.54 0.74
CA LYS A 152 -20.34 -18.98 0.76
C LYS A 152 -18.92 -19.33 0.30
N LYS A 153 -18.18 -20.06 1.13
CA LYS A 153 -16.76 -20.40 0.88
C LYS A 153 -16.51 -21.01 -0.50
N ILE A 154 -17.38 -21.92 -0.91
CA ILE A 154 -17.30 -22.58 -2.21
C ILE A 154 -17.43 -21.59 -3.36
N ASP A 155 -18.37 -20.61 -3.22
CA ASP A 155 -18.70 -19.68 -4.29
C ASP A 155 -17.54 -18.70 -4.53
N TYR A 156 -17.03 -18.00 -3.48
CA TYR A 156 -15.97 -17.01 -3.68
C TYR A 156 -14.64 -17.64 -4.09
N ILE A 157 -14.30 -18.83 -3.58
CA ILE A 157 -13.12 -19.57 -4.01
C ILE A 157 -13.21 -19.90 -5.50
N SER A 158 -14.36 -20.44 -5.93
CA SER A 158 -14.59 -20.75 -7.35
C SER A 158 -14.46 -19.52 -8.24
N GLU A 159 -15.03 -18.37 -7.83
CA GLU A 159 -14.95 -17.14 -8.61
C GLU A 159 -13.52 -16.58 -8.69
N ILE A 160 -12.77 -16.61 -7.58
CA ILE A 160 -11.37 -16.18 -7.56
C ILE A 160 -10.50 -17.11 -8.43
N GLU A 161 -10.72 -18.41 -8.37
CA GLU A 161 -9.95 -19.39 -9.18
C GLU A 161 -10.20 -19.25 -10.69
N LYS A 162 -11.37 -18.75 -11.10
CA LYS A 162 -11.68 -18.47 -12.52
C LYS A 162 -10.95 -17.26 -13.10
N LEU A 163 -10.34 -16.40 -12.27
CA LEU A 163 -9.60 -15.24 -12.76
C LEU A 163 -8.47 -15.68 -13.68
N LYS A 164 -8.40 -15.07 -14.85
CA LYS A 164 -7.36 -15.33 -15.86
C LYS A 164 -6.75 -14.02 -16.28
N ALA A 165 -5.42 -13.99 -16.35
CA ALA A 165 -4.68 -12.83 -16.82
C ALA A 165 -4.80 -12.67 -18.34
N GLY A 166 -4.96 -11.41 -18.80
CA GLY A 166 -5.03 -11.01 -20.20
C GLY A 166 -5.53 -9.58 -20.38
N GLY A 167 -5.18 -8.96 -21.49
CA GLY A 167 -5.53 -7.57 -21.80
C GLY A 167 -4.52 -6.53 -21.30
N GLY A 168 -4.89 -5.25 -21.39
CA GLY A 168 -4.11 -4.11 -20.92
C GLY A 168 -4.36 -3.79 -19.45
N THR A 169 -3.99 -2.56 -19.03
CA THR A 169 -4.16 -2.09 -17.65
C THR A 169 -4.72 -0.67 -17.67
N ASP A 170 -5.72 -0.39 -16.83
CA ASP A 170 -6.27 0.95 -16.61
C ASP A 170 -6.56 1.09 -15.09
N ILE A 171 -5.67 1.75 -14.40
CA ILE A 171 -5.74 1.91 -12.94
C ILE A 171 -6.90 2.81 -12.50
N MET A 172 -7.27 3.80 -13.32
CA MET A 172 -8.41 4.66 -13.03
C MET A 172 -9.72 3.87 -13.01
N ARG A 173 -9.88 2.92 -13.96
CA ARG A 173 -11.04 2.01 -13.97
C ARG A 173 -11.05 1.08 -12.78
N ALA A 174 -9.88 0.64 -12.32
CA ALA A 174 -9.78 -0.15 -11.09
C ALA A 174 -10.36 0.61 -9.89
N PHE A 175 -9.93 1.86 -9.69
CA PHE A 175 -10.42 2.69 -8.60
C PHE A 175 -11.90 3.03 -8.72
N LYS A 176 -12.37 3.41 -9.92
CA LYS A 176 -13.78 3.69 -10.17
C LYS A 176 -14.64 2.45 -9.92
N GLY A 177 -14.27 1.29 -10.45
CA GLY A 177 -15.01 0.05 -10.26
C GLY A 177 -15.07 -0.41 -8.80
N ALA A 178 -13.94 -0.33 -8.07
CA ALA A 178 -13.91 -0.64 -6.65
C ALA A 178 -14.77 0.32 -5.82
N TYR A 179 -14.77 1.61 -6.16
CA TYR A 179 -15.60 2.61 -5.53
C TYR A 179 -17.08 2.38 -5.80
N ASP A 180 -17.47 2.10 -7.04
CA ASP A 180 -18.87 1.86 -7.43
C ASP A 180 -19.46 0.66 -6.70
N LEU A 181 -18.68 -0.38 -6.44
CA LEU A 181 -19.10 -1.52 -5.63
C LEU A 181 -19.35 -1.14 -4.16
N MET A 182 -18.69 -0.10 -3.65
CA MET A 182 -18.83 0.35 -2.25
C MET A 182 -19.95 1.39 -2.08
N ILE A 183 -20.29 2.15 -3.13
CA ILE A 183 -21.31 3.20 -3.08
C ILE A 183 -22.70 2.60 -3.04
N GLY A 184 -23.63 3.33 -2.38
CA GLY A 184 -25.06 2.99 -2.37
C GLY A 184 -25.43 1.97 -1.32
N GLN A 185 -24.47 1.45 -0.57
CA GLN A 185 -24.73 0.58 0.57
C GLN A 185 -24.94 1.43 1.84
N ASN A 186 -25.69 0.89 2.80
CA ASN A 186 -25.86 1.53 4.11
C ASN A 186 -24.49 1.66 4.80
N ILE A 187 -23.89 2.84 4.69
CA ILE A 187 -22.55 3.12 5.18
C ILE A 187 -22.60 3.20 6.71
N ASN A 188 -22.02 2.21 7.37
CA ASN A 188 -21.80 2.28 8.80
C ASN A 188 -20.57 3.17 9.08
N LYS A 189 -20.79 4.35 9.64
CA LYS A 189 -19.73 5.32 9.96
C LYS A 189 -18.69 4.78 10.96
N ASN A 190 -19.01 3.70 11.65
CA ASN A 190 -18.09 3.07 12.62
C ASN A 190 -17.14 2.05 11.99
N LYS A 191 -17.31 1.75 10.70
CA LYS A 191 -16.41 0.86 9.97
C LYS A 191 -15.33 1.65 9.24
N MET A 192 -14.10 1.12 9.23
CA MET A 192 -13.04 1.61 8.37
C MET A 192 -13.39 1.29 6.91
N ARG A 193 -13.30 2.27 6.02
CA ARG A 193 -13.55 2.05 4.59
C ARG A 193 -12.24 2.11 3.82
N ARG A 194 -11.95 1.06 3.05
CA ARG A 194 -10.70 0.99 2.30
C ARG A 194 -10.87 0.34 0.93
N ILE A 195 -10.20 0.91 -0.04
CA ILE A 195 -10.01 0.31 -1.35
C ILE A 195 -8.57 -0.18 -1.43
N ILE A 196 -8.39 -1.44 -1.84
CA ILE A 196 -7.07 -2.03 -2.11
C ILE A 196 -6.98 -2.35 -3.60
N ILE A 197 -5.96 -1.82 -4.25
CA ILE A 197 -5.61 -2.15 -5.65
C ILE A 197 -4.40 -3.07 -5.63
N ILE A 198 -4.51 -4.22 -6.29
CA ILE A 198 -3.42 -5.19 -6.45
C ILE A 198 -3.05 -5.19 -7.93
N THR A 199 -1.84 -4.75 -8.28
CA THR A 199 -1.40 -4.59 -9.67
C THR A 199 0.12 -4.76 -9.78
N ASP A 200 0.62 -5.11 -10.95
CA ASP A 200 2.05 -5.08 -11.25
C ASP A 200 2.52 -3.75 -11.88
N MET A 201 1.61 -2.79 -12.00
CA MET A 201 1.86 -1.36 -12.14
C MET A 201 2.50 -0.93 -13.46
N GLU A 202 1.92 -1.30 -14.57
CA GLU A 202 2.35 -0.79 -15.89
C GLU A 202 1.80 0.63 -16.19
N ASP A 203 0.72 1.05 -15.51
CA ASP A 203 0.05 2.33 -15.74
C ASP A 203 0.62 3.47 -14.88
N ARG A 204 0.39 4.73 -15.25
CA ARG A 204 0.94 5.92 -14.60
C ARG A 204 -0.08 6.60 -13.69
N ALA A 205 0.43 7.17 -12.57
CA ALA A 205 -0.35 8.13 -11.81
C ALA A 205 -0.41 9.46 -12.61
N ASP A 206 -1.62 9.89 -12.89
CA ASP A 206 -1.89 11.18 -13.49
C ASP A 206 -2.66 12.10 -12.52
N GLU A 207 -2.88 13.33 -12.95
CA GLU A 207 -3.59 14.33 -12.14
C GLU A 207 -5.07 13.95 -11.90
N GLU A 208 -5.70 13.24 -12.84
CA GLU A 208 -7.08 12.78 -12.70
C GLU A 208 -7.20 11.73 -11.62
N LEU A 209 -6.29 10.75 -11.61
CA LEU A 209 -6.22 9.72 -10.59
C LEU A 209 -5.96 10.33 -9.21
N THR A 210 -5.01 11.26 -9.12
CA THR A 210 -4.69 11.95 -7.86
C THR A 210 -5.92 12.64 -7.30
N LYS A 211 -6.61 13.47 -8.09
CA LYS A 211 -7.84 14.16 -7.69
C LYS A 211 -8.96 13.19 -7.29
N PHE A 212 -9.05 12.05 -7.97
CA PHE A 212 -10.04 11.04 -7.61
C PHE A 212 -9.74 10.42 -6.24
N CYS A 213 -8.49 10.05 -6.00
CA CYS A 213 -8.04 9.48 -4.73
C CYS A 213 -8.17 10.48 -3.56
N GLU A 214 -7.90 11.76 -3.76
CA GLU A 214 -8.16 12.83 -2.79
C GLU A 214 -9.64 12.92 -2.43
N LYS A 215 -10.54 12.88 -3.43
CA LYS A 215 -12.00 12.87 -3.19
C LYS A 215 -12.43 11.65 -2.38
N LEU A 216 -11.84 10.49 -2.60
CA LEU A 216 -12.10 9.28 -1.80
C LEU A 216 -11.68 9.50 -0.35
N SER A 217 -10.47 10.01 -0.13
CA SER A 217 -9.93 10.33 1.19
C SER A 217 -10.83 11.31 1.95
N HIS A 218 -11.28 12.38 1.31
CA HIS A 218 -12.23 13.35 1.89
C HIS A 218 -13.58 12.73 2.27
N LYS A 219 -13.99 11.66 1.59
CA LYS A 219 -15.18 10.87 1.96
C LYS A 219 -14.91 9.84 3.05
N GLY A 220 -13.66 9.78 3.58
CA GLY A 220 -13.23 8.79 4.55
C GLY A 220 -13.08 7.39 3.96
N ILE A 221 -12.80 7.28 2.67
CA ILE A 221 -12.46 6.03 1.99
C ILE A 221 -10.96 6.09 1.72
N TYR A 222 -10.20 5.29 2.44
CA TYR A 222 -8.75 5.25 2.29
C TYR A 222 -8.31 4.27 1.23
N ILE A 223 -7.13 4.48 0.68
CA ILE A 223 -6.63 3.67 -0.43
C ILE A 223 -5.32 2.97 -0.06
N THR A 224 -5.12 1.78 -0.62
CA THR A 224 -3.86 1.06 -0.56
C THR A 224 -3.57 0.50 -1.94
N ILE A 225 -2.39 0.79 -2.45
CA ILE A 225 -1.90 0.21 -3.70
C ILE A 225 -0.81 -0.81 -3.36
N LEU A 226 -1.00 -2.04 -3.78
CA LEU A 226 -0.03 -3.13 -3.67
C LEU A 226 0.58 -3.37 -5.05
N GLY A 227 1.78 -2.86 -5.25
CA GLY A 227 2.52 -2.99 -6.51
C GLY A 227 3.39 -4.24 -6.52
N ILE A 228 3.07 -5.21 -7.38
CA ILE A 228 3.85 -6.45 -7.54
C ILE A 228 4.89 -6.22 -8.64
N SER A 229 6.00 -5.57 -8.31
CA SER A 229 7.02 -5.20 -9.31
C SER A 229 8.40 -5.13 -8.69
N GLU A 230 9.41 -5.46 -9.47
CA GLU A 230 10.80 -5.18 -9.12
C GLU A 230 11.12 -3.67 -9.22
N ASN A 231 10.35 -2.95 -10.03
CA ASN A 231 10.52 -1.52 -10.26
C ASN A 231 9.62 -0.72 -9.33
N PHE A 232 10.23 0.21 -8.62
CA PHE A 232 9.49 1.16 -7.79
C PHE A 232 8.92 2.30 -8.66
N ARG A 233 7.65 2.61 -8.45
CA ARG A 233 6.96 3.72 -9.12
C ARG A 233 6.95 4.93 -8.20
N THR A 234 7.84 5.87 -8.48
CA THR A 234 7.99 7.11 -7.69
C THR A 234 6.75 8.00 -7.75
N ASP A 235 6.12 8.08 -8.91
CA ASP A 235 4.90 8.86 -9.14
C ASP A 235 3.73 8.41 -8.25
N LEU A 236 3.53 7.10 -8.11
CA LEU A 236 2.47 6.57 -7.23
C LEU A 236 2.82 6.70 -5.74
N ALA A 237 4.10 6.54 -5.40
CA ALA A 237 4.56 6.76 -4.04
C ALA A 237 4.37 8.23 -3.64
N GLU A 238 4.74 9.16 -4.50
CA GLU A 238 4.56 10.59 -4.30
C GLU A 238 3.07 10.93 -4.16
N MET A 239 2.24 10.47 -5.10
CA MET A 239 0.79 10.66 -5.04
C MET A 239 0.22 10.19 -3.70
N THR A 240 0.53 8.96 -3.29
CA THR A 240 -0.02 8.39 -2.05
C THR A 240 0.51 9.05 -0.79
N SER A 241 1.74 9.61 -0.80
CA SER A 241 2.32 10.30 0.36
C SER A 241 1.58 11.60 0.71
N HIS A 242 0.97 12.25 -0.27
CA HIS A 242 0.20 13.48 -0.09
C HIS A 242 -1.28 13.26 0.24
N ILE A 243 -1.79 12.03 0.08
CA ILE A 243 -3.21 11.71 0.32
C ILE A 243 -3.39 11.09 1.70
N LYS A 244 -4.21 11.72 2.54
CA LYS A 244 -4.50 11.23 3.89
C LYS A 244 -5.00 9.79 3.88
N GLY A 245 -4.30 8.92 4.62
CA GLY A 245 -4.67 7.50 4.79
C GLY A 245 -4.38 6.62 3.57
N ALA A 246 -3.72 7.17 2.54
CA ALA A 246 -3.25 6.38 1.42
C ALA A 246 -1.95 5.66 1.74
N ASN A 247 -1.79 4.46 1.17
CA ASN A 247 -0.58 3.66 1.28
C ASN A 247 -0.17 3.13 -0.09
N TYR A 248 1.14 3.12 -0.35
CA TYR A 248 1.73 2.42 -1.47
C TYR A 248 2.79 1.44 -0.96
N VAL A 249 2.64 0.17 -1.33
CA VAL A 249 3.54 -0.91 -0.93
C VAL A 249 4.05 -1.61 -2.17
N VAL A 250 5.37 -1.72 -2.29
CA VAL A 250 6.01 -2.49 -3.37
C VAL A 250 6.34 -3.89 -2.88
N ILE A 251 5.85 -4.86 -3.60
CA ILE A 251 6.08 -6.28 -3.36
C ILE A 251 7.10 -6.75 -4.39
N LYS A 252 8.36 -6.87 -3.99
CA LYS A 252 9.45 -7.30 -4.87
C LYS A 252 9.43 -8.79 -5.12
N GLU A 253 9.16 -9.57 -4.09
CA GLU A 253 9.11 -11.02 -4.19
C GLU A 253 7.66 -11.49 -4.15
N ILE A 254 7.26 -12.28 -5.13
CA ILE A 254 5.88 -12.76 -5.27
C ILE A 254 5.39 -13.46 -3.99
N LYS A 255 6.28 -14.16 -3.27
CA LYS A 255 5.96 -14.80 -1.98
C LYS A 255 5.51 -13.81 -0.90
N ASP A 256 5.95 -12.55 -0.97
CA ASP A 256 5.64 -11.52 0.00
C ASP A 256 4.22 -10.93 -0.18
N ILE A 257 3.51 -11.27 -1.26
CA ILE A 257 2.10 -10.88 -1.45
C ILE A 257 1.26 -11.34 -0.24
N ASN A 258 1.48 -12.57 0.20
CA ASN A 258 0.77 -13.13 1.35
C ASN A 258 1.08 -12.37 2.64
N LYS A 259 2.33 -11.97 2.84
CA LYS A 259 2.73 -11.18 3.99
C LYS A 259 1.92 -9.89 4.09
N TYR A 260 1.86 -9.10 3.01
CA TYR A 260 1.16 -7.81 3.03
C TYR A 260 -0.36 -7.96 3.05
N LEU A 261 -0.92 -8.90 2.28
CA LEU A 261 -2.37 -9.07 2.21
C LEU A 261 -2.95 -9.81 3.41
N VAL A 262 -2.19 -10.66 4.09
CA VAL A 262 -2.72 -11.50 5.16
C VAL A 262 -2.07 -11.18 6.51
N GLU A 263 -0.74 -11.26 6.60
CA GLU A 263 -0.05 -11.09 7.89
C GLU A 263 -0.08 -9.64 8.38
N ASP A 264 0.27 -8.71 7.49
CA ASP A 264 0.36 -7.26 7.77
C ASP A 264 -0.93 -6.48 7.40
N PHE A 265 -2.04 -7.17 7.10
CA PHE A 265 -3.30 -6.57 6.65
C PHE A 265 -3.82 -5.47 7.59
N GLU A 266 -3.78 -5.72 8.88
CA GLU A 266 -4.25 -4.77 9.88
C GLU A 266 -3.42 -3.48 9.89
N TYR A 267 -2.09 -3.59 9.70
CA TYR A 267 -1.21 -2.43 9.58
C TYR A 267 -1.48 -1.61 8.32
N LEU A 268 -1.90 -2.27 7.24
CA LEU A 268 -2.25 -1.58 6.00
C LEU A 268 -3.60 -0.86 6.10
N CYS A 269 -4.54 -1.43 6.84
CA CYS A 269 -5.92 -0.99 6.82
C CYS A 269 -6.28 -0.01 7.92
N PHE A 270 -5.68 -0.13 9.11
CA PHE A 270 -6.08 0.65 10.26
C PHE A 270 -4.99 1.62 10.71
N PRO A 271 -5.20 2.94 10.56
CA PRO A 271 -4.26 3.94 11.08
C PRO A 271 -4.30 3.95 12.62
N ASN A 272 -3.13 4.00 13.26
CA ASN A 272 -3.00 4.13 14.70
C ASN A 272 -3.28 5.56 15.19
N ALA A 273 -2.99 6.54 14.34
CA ALA A 273 -3.24 7.96 14.60
C ALA A 273 -3.44 8.71 13.29
N SER A 274 -4.17 9.81 13.33
CA SER A 274 -4.37 10.76 12.23
C SER A 274 -4.22 12.19 12.74
N ASP A 275 -3.94 13.10 11.81
CA ASP A 275 -3.86 14.53 12.07
C ASP A 275 -2.81 14.89 13.16
N LEU A 276 -1.65 14.23 13.09
CA LEU A 276 -0.51 14.59 13.94
C LEU A 276 0.04 15.94 13.49
N SER A 277 0.12 16.88 14.44
CA SER A 277 0.82 18.16 14.26
C SER A 277 2.01 18.23 15.22
N LEU A 278 3.15 18.65 14.69
CA LEU A 278 4.39 18.85 15.44
C LEU A 278 4.59 20.33 15.70
#